data_66331b2397b227cf1386aea18ca5909c
#
_entry.id   66331b2397b227cf1386aea18ca5909c
#
_cell.length_a   1.000
_cell.length_b   1.000
_cell.length_c   1.000
_cell.angle_alpha   90.00
_cell.angle_beta   90.00
_cell.angle_gamma   90.00
#
_symmetry.space_group_name_H-M   'P 1'
#
loop_
_entity.id
_entity.type
_entity.pdbx_description
1 polymer ?
#
loop_
_entity_poly.entity_id
_entity_poly.type
_entity_poly.pdbx_seq_one_letter_code
_entity_poly.pdbx_strand_id
1 'polypeptide(L)'
;MIETVSHDLPTLTGRDGKPAKCLVTGATGYIGGRLIRELLAHGYRVRILARNPERLKDHPWIDRVEVVSGDAHDSQALDKALDGIDVAYYLLHALMSKDDFEQEEKDIAQKFGESAKKANIQRIVYLGGIIAQDEMLSPHLQSRADTGTILRSFGIPTIELRAGVVIGSGSASFEMLRYLTERLPIMTTPRWVETKIQPIAVRDVLRYLVGAAALDPSISGDYDIGGPEVFSYRDMMMKYAEAAGLRKRIIIPVPVLTPKLSSGWVGLVTPVPITLARRLVESLKNEVVARNDSIRKLIPDSKDGLTPFKKAVELALTRIKEANVETRWTNASVPGTPSDPLPTDPDWAGGTLYTDVRTVHSDDSIETVWKRVEAIGGKNGYSTATWAWELRGLMDKFVGGVGLRRGRRDDEHLIEGEALDFWRVEAINRPLLLRLRAEMKMPGLAWLEFALEKDGTGTVITQRALFAPKGLFGHAYWWSVWPMHGLVFPSMVKNMAGSSARKLANKSK
;
A
#
# COMPACT_ATOMS: atom_id res chain seq x y z
N MET A 1 11.15 10.45 -15.91
CA MET A 1 11.37 9.01 -16.19
C MET A 1 10.92 8.26 -14.94
N ILE A 2 10.08 7.25 -15.08
CA ILE A 2 9.67 6.40 -13.97
C ILE A 2 10.90 5.57 -13.58
N GLU A 3 11.41 5.73 -12.37
CA GLU A 3 12.52 4.92 -11.87
C GLU A 3 11.99 3.50 -11.61
N THR A 4 12.40 2.53 -12.44
CA THR A 4 12.04 1.13 -12.29
C THR A 4 13.13 0.36 -11.55
N VAL A 5 12.75 -0.71 -10.89
CA VAL A 5 13.69 -1.55 -10.11
C VAL A 5 14.49 -2.53 -10.98
N SER A 6 14.29 -2.51 -12.29
CA SER A 6 14.78 -3.54 -13.22
C SER A 6 15.47 -2.99 -14.49
N HIS A 7 15.84 -1.72 -14.52
CA HIS A 7 16.45 -1.06 -15.71
C HIS A 7 17.63 -1.80 -16.33
N ASP A 8 18.39 -2.52 -15.56
CA ASP A 8 19.60 -3.22 -15.94
C ASP A 8 19.35 -4.69 -16.38
N LEU A 9 18.09 -5.13 -16.33
CA LEU A 9 17.72 -6.49 -16.74
C LEU A 9 17.46 -6.55 -18.26
N PRO A 10 17.76 -7.68 -18.94
CA PRO A 10 17.45 -7.85 -20.35
C PRO A 10 15.93 -7.94 -20.57
N THR A 11 15.48 -7.44 -21.74
CA THR A 11 14.10 -7.58 -22.19
C THR A 11 14.00 -8.74 -23.19
N LEU A 12 13.05 -9.66 -22.96
CA LEU A 12 12.79 -10.74 -23.90
C LEU A 12 12.19 -10.21 -25.20
N THR A 13 12.71 -10.68 -26.34
CA THR A 13 12.11 -10.46 -27.66
C THR A 13 11.07 -11.55 -27.91
N GLY A 14 9.86 -11.17 -28.25
CA GLY A 14 8.77 -12.08 -28.59
C GLY A 14 8.98 -12.75 -29.97
N ARG A 15 8.13 -13.71 -30.28
CA ARG A 15 8.17 -14.47 -31.55
C ARG A 15 7.99 -13.61 -32.80
N ASP A 16 7.37 -12.46 -32.66
CA ASP A 16 7.13 -11.48 -33.74
C ASP A 16 8.29 -10.46 -33.91
N GLY A 17 9.42 -10.67 -33.22
CA GLY A 17 10.57 -9.77 -33.25
C GLY A 17 10.40 -8.45 -32.47
N LYS A 18 9.26 -8.26 -31.83
CA LYS A 18 8.98 -7.11 -30.95
C LYS A 18 9.24 -7.50 -29.48
N PRO A 19 9.26 -6.55 -28.54
CA PRO A 19 9.27 -6.90 -27.12
C PRO A 19 8.16 -7.90 -26.78
N ALA A 20 8.47 -8.91 -25.98
CA ALA A 20 7.56 -10.01 -25.71
C ALA A 20 6.22 -9.54 -25.13
N LYS A 21 5.16 -10.27 -25.46
CA LYS A 21 3.81 -10.03 -24.94
C LYS A 21 3.57 -10.87 -23.70
N CYS A 22 3.31 -10.21 -22.58
CA CYS A 22 3.12 -10.81 -21.28
C CYS A 22 1.63 -10.83 -20.88
N LEU A 23 1.10 -11.97 -20.48
CA LEU A 23 -0.19 -12.03 -19.79
C LEU A 23 0.05 -11.90 -18.28
N VAL A 24 -0.66 -11.00 -17.61
CA VAL A 24 -0.70 -10.94 -16.15
C VAL A 24 -2.09 -11.31 -15.65
N THR A 25 -2.18 -12.47 -14.98
CA THR A 25 -3.38 -12.82 -14.20
C THR A 25 -3.27 -12.21 -12.80
N GLY A 26 -4.40 -11.95 -12.13
CA GLY A 26 -4.38 -11.29 -10.82
C GLY A 26 -3.99 -9.81 -10.86
N ALA A 27 -4.32 -9.10 -11.94
CA ALA A 27 -4.02 -7.68 -12.15
C ALA A 27 -4.57 -6.75 -11.05
N THR A 28 -5.68 -7.12 -10.41
CA THR A 28 -6.29 -6.39 -9.27
C THR A 28 -5.62 -6.70 -7.93
N GLY A 29 -4.66 -7.64 -7.90
CA GLY A 29 -3.93 -8.03 -6.70
C GLY A 29 -2.73 -7.13 -6.41
N TYR A 30 -2.24 -7.22 -5.18
CA TYR A 30 -1.12 -6.42 -4.68
C TYR A 30 0.14 -6.48 -5.56
N ILE A 31 0.56 -7.68 -5.94
CA ILE A 31 1.75 -7.87 -6.80
C ILE A 31 1.41 -7.60 -8.27
N GLY A 32 0.27 -8.11 -8.77
CA GLY A 32 -0.08 -8.02 -10.18
C GLY A 32 -0.17 -6.58 -10.70
N GLY A 33 -0.85 -5.70 -9.98
CA GLY A 33 -0.96 -4.29 -10.36
C GLY A 33 0.39 -3.55 -10.40
N ARG A 34 1.30 -3.90 -9.50
CA ARG A 34 2.66 -3.33 -9.44
C ARG A 34 3.56 -3.91 -10.54
N LEU A 35 3.46 -5.22 -10.79
CA LEU A 35 4.19 -5.89 -11.87
C LEU A 35 3.84 -5.32 -13.25
N ILE A 36 2.57 -5.01 -13.50
CA ILE A 36 2.14 -4.39 -14.76
C ILE A 36 2.91 -3.10 -15.02
N ARG A 37 3.06 -2.24 -14.01
CA ARG A 37 3.83 -0.99 -14.14
C ARG A 37 5.30 -1.25 -14.49
N GLU A 38 5.93 -2.21 -13.81
CA GLU A 38 7.33 -2.58 -14.05
C GLU A 38 7.51 -3.16 -15.46
N LEU A 39 6.63 -4.07 -15.91
CA LEU A 39 6.69 -4.65 -17.25
C LEU A 39 6.54 -3.59 -18.35
N LEU A 40 5.58 -2.67 -18.21
CA LEU A 40 5.38 -1.57 -19.15
C LEU A 40 6.56 -0.59 -19.19
N ALA A 41 7.15 -0.31 -18.03
CA ALA A 41 8.33 0.55 -17.95
C ALA A 41 9.57 -0.12 -18.54
N HIS A 42 9.63 -1.45 -18.49
CA HIS A 42 10.68 -2.27 -19.09
C HIS A 42 10.47 -2.54 -20.60
N GLY A 43 9.37 -2.02 -21.18
CA GLY A 43 9.09 -2.09 -22.60
C GLY A 43 8.29 -3.31 -23.07
N TYR A 44 7.87 -4.19 -22.17
CA TYR A 44 6.99 -5.33 -22.51
C TYR A 44 5.60 -4.87 -22.95
N ARG A 45 4.98 -5.63 -23.83
CA ARG A 45 3.55 -5.52 -24.16
C ARG A 45 2.76 -6.32 -23.14
N VAL A 46 1.76 -5.72 -22.52
CA VAL A 46 1.03 -6.36 -21.43
C VAL A 46 -0.43 -6.58 -21.79
N ARG A 47 -0.89 -7.81 -21.60
CA ARG A 47 -2.31 -8.18 -21.57
C ARG A 47 -2.69 -8.60 -20.14
N ILE A 48 -3.91 -8.32 -19.74
CA ILE A 48 -4.44 -8.71 -18.43
C ILE A 48 -5.74 -9.50 -18.59
N LEU A 49 -5.96 -10.46 -17.69
CA LEU A 49 -7.25 -11.14 -17.51
C LEU A 49 -7.91 -10.59 -16.26
N ALA A 50 -9.12 -10.04 -16.39
CA ALA A 50 -9.86 -9.45 -15.27
C ALA A 50 -11.32 -9.83 -15.29
N ARG A 51 -11.86 -10.30 -14.15
CA ARG A 51 -13.29 -10.61 -13.98
C ARG A 51 -14.18 -9.38 -14.06
N ASN A 52 -13.71 -8.27 -13.56
CA ASN A 52 -14.41 -6.98 -13.58
C ASN A 52 -13.43 -5.87 -14.00
N PRO A 53 -13.34 -5.56 -15.30
CA PRO A 53 -12.47 -4.51 -15.82
C PRO A 53 -12.76 -3.11 -15.26
N GLU A 54 -14.01 -2.81 -14.87
CA GLU A 54 -14.40 -1.52 -14.31
C GLU A 54 -13.60 -1.15 -13.05
N ARG A 55 -13.16 -2.14 -12.28
CA ARG A 55 -12.30 -1.91 -11.10
C ARG A 55 -10.90 -1.42 -11.44
N LEU A 56 -10.52 -1.49 -12.70
CA LEU A 56 -9.19 -1.14 -13.19
C LEU A 56 -9.16 0.23 -13.88
N LYS A 57 -10.31 0.87 -14.11
CA LYS A 57 -10.44 2.11 -14.88
C LYS A 57 -9.61 3.28 -14.33
N ASP A 58 -9.40 3.33 -13.01
CA ASP A 58 -8.66 4.40 -12.34
C ASP A 58 -7.15 4.12 -12.26
N HIS A 59 -6.69 2.98 -12.80
CA HIS A 59 -5.25 2.69 -12.84
C HIS A 59 -4.52 3.51 -13.91
N PRO A 60 -3.36 4.10 -13.59
CA PRO A 60 -2.63 4.98 -14.50
C PRO A 60 -2.05 4.27 -15.74
N TRP A 61 -2.11 2.95 -15.77
CA TRP A 61 -1.61 2.11 -16.86
C TRP A 61 -2.72 1.49 -17.72
N ILE A 62 -4.00 1.73 -17.42
CA ILE A 62 -5.12 1.01 -18.06
C ILE A 62 -5.14 1.19 -19.59
N ASP A 63 -4.86 2.39 -20.09
CA ASP A 63 -4.83 2.69 -21.53
C ASP A 63 -3.60 2.12 -22.26
N ARG A 64 -2.67 1.51 -21.51
CA ARG A 64 -1.41 0.95 -22.03
C ARG A 64 -1.41 -0.56 -22.07
N VAL A 65 -2.48 -1.20 -21.64
CA VAL A 65 -2.61 -2.66 -21.59
C VAL A 65 -3.80 -3.16 -22.39
N GLU A 66 -3.69 -4.38 -22.90
CA GLU A 66 -4.82 -5.07 -23.51
C GLU A 66 -5.62 -5.77 -22.41
N VAL A 67 -6.93 -5.51 -22.34
CA VAL A 67 -7.80 -6.06 -21.32
C VAL A 67 -8.69 -7.17 -21.90
N VAL A 68 -8.57 -8.38 -21.36
CA VAL A 68 -9.51 -9.49 -21.61
C VAL A 68 -10.42 -9.63 -20.40
N SER A 69 -11.73 -9.43 -20.62
CA SER A 69 -12.75 -9.68 -19.60
C SER A 69 -13.05 -11.17 -19.53
N GLY A 70 -12.93 -11.76 -18.35
CA GLY A 70 -13.24 -13.18 -18.12
C GLY A 70 -12.78 -13.68 -16.77
N ASP A 71 -13.28 -14.85 -16.39
CA ASP A 71 -12.88 -15.55 -15.17
C ASP A 71 -11.86 -16.65 -15.49
N ALA A 72 -10.89 -16.86 -14.63
CA ALA A 72 -9.90 -17.93 -14.76
C ALA A 72 -10.49 -19.33 -14.54
N HIS A 73 -11.73 -19.46 -14.08
CA HIS A 73 -12.48 -20.71 -14.08
C HIS A 73 -13.05 -21.08 -15.46
N ASP A 74 -13.10 -20.13 -16.39
CA ASP A 74 -13.59 -20.32 -17.75
C ASP A 74 -12.43 -20.57 -18.72
N SER A 75 -12.35 -21.79 -19.25
CA SER A 75 -11.31 -22.19 -20.22
C SER A 75 -11.35 -21.38 -21.51
N GLN A 76 -12.54 -20.91 -21.96
CA GLN A 76 -12.63 -20.08 -23.15
C GLN A 76 -12.05 -18.69 -22.90
N ALA A 77 -12.26 -18.12 -21.72
CA ALA A 77 -11.66 -16.85 -21.33
C ALA A 77 -10.13 -16.98 -21.21
N LEU A 78 -9.62 -18.10 -20.67
CA LEU A 78 -8.19 -18.40 -20.60
C LEU A 78 -7.59 -18.58 -22.01
N ASP A 79 -8.22 -19.33 -22.90
CA ASP A 79 -7.77 -19.52 -24.27
C ASP A 79 -7.62 -18.16 -24.99
N LYS A 80 -8.64 -17.30 -24.88
CA LYS A 80 -8.59 -15.95 -25.43
C LYS A 80 -7.49 -15.07 -24.81
N ALA A 81 -7.32 -15.18 -23.50
CA ALA A 81 -6.30 -14.38 -22.79
C ALA A 81 -4.88 -14.80 -23.14
N LEU A 82 -4.64 -16.09 -23.38
CA LEU A 82 -3.34 -16.69 -23.66
C LEU A 82 -2.96 -16.66 -25.16
N ASP A 83 -3.90 -16.43 -26.05
CA ASP A 83 -3.65 -16.39 -27.50
C ASP A 83 -2.61 -15.33 -27.86
N GLY A 84 -1.54 -15.75 -28.54
CA GLY A 84 -0.43 -14.87 -28.96
C GLY A 84 0.42 -14.31 -27.80
N ILE A 85 0.38 -14.92 -26.62
CA ILE A 85 1.24 -14.56 -25.48
C ILE A 85 2.57 -15.29 -25.55
N ASP A 86 3.64 -14.61 -25.18
CA ASP A 86 4.99 -15.17 -25.06
C ASP A 86 5.26 -15.65 -23.63
N VAL A 87 4.94 -14.84 -22.61
CA VAL A 87 5.17 -15.14 -21.17
C VAL A 87 3.88 -14.94 -20.40
N ALA A 88 3.54 -15.90 -19.54
CA ALA A 88 2.35 -15.80 -18.71
C ALA A 88 2.71 -15.75 -17.21
N TYR A 89 2.28 -14.71 -16.51
CA TYR A 89 2.41 -14.56 -15.07
C TYR A 89 1.16 -15.11 -14.38
N TYR A 90 1.33 -16.19 -13.65
CA TYR A 90 0.29 -16.77 -12.82
C TYR A 90 0.35 -16.18 -11.40
N LEU A 91 -0.51 -15.20 -11.12
CA LEU A 91 -0.57 -14.50 -9.82
C LEU A 91 -1.96 -14.62 -9.17
N LEU A 92 -2.73 -15.63 -9.58
CA LEU A 92 -4.04 -15.91 -9.00
C LEU A 92 -3.89 -16.54 -7.61
N HIS A 93 -4.81 -16.18 -6.73
CA HIS A 93 -4.87 -16.72 -5.38
C HIS A 93 -6.27 -16.64 -4.80
N ALA A 94 -6.81 -17.78 -4.35
CA ALA A 94 -8.15 -17.89 -3.78
C ALA A 94 -8.21 -17.64 -2.26
N LEU A 95 -7.29 -16.81 -1.70
CA LEU A 95 -7.19 -16.52 -0.26
C LEU A 95 -8.50 -16.01 0.38
N MET A 96 -9.39 -15.42 -0.40
CA MET A 96 -10.65 -14.87 0.09
C MET A 96 -11.84 -15.81 -0.11
N SER A 97 -11.64 -16.95 -0.78
CA SER A 97 -12.69 -17.97 -0.94
C SER A 97 -13.08 -18.58 0.41
N LYS A 98 -14.37 -18.85 0.64
CA LYS A 98 -14.85 -19.28 1.96
C LYS A 98 -14.65 -20.77 2.20
N ASP A 99 -14.90 -21.61 1.19
CA ASP A 99 -14.89 -23.06 1.30
C ASP A 99 -14.01 -23.66 0.19
N ASP A 100 -13.32 -24.77 0.48
CA ASP A 100 -12.55 -25.61 -0.44
C ASP A 100 -11.60 -24.86 -1.42
N PHE A 101 -10.92 -23.83 -0.92
CA PHE A 101 -10.00 -23.02 -1.72
C PHE A 101 -8.85 -23.84 -2.32
N GLU A 102 -8.48 -24.96 -1.68
CA GLU A 102 -7.39 -25.84 -2.15
C GLU A 102 -7.76 -26.51 -3.46
N GLN A 103 -9.00 -27.02 -3.57
CA GLN A 103 -9.50 -27.63 -4.81
C GLN A 103 -9.73 -26.56 -5.89
N GLU A 104 -10.27 -25.41 -5.51
CA GLU A 104 -10.45 -24.28 -6.43
C GLU A 104 -9.13 -23.83 -7.06
N GLU A 105 -8.06 -23.68 -6.26
CA GLU A 105 -6.73 -23.32 -6.77
C GLU A 105 -6.15 -24.37 -7.71
N LYS A 106 -6.33 -25.66 -7.41
CA LYS A 106 -5.90 -26.75 -8.29
C LYS A 106 -6.64 -26.72 -9.62
N ASP A 107 -7.96 -26.57 -9.60
CA ASP A 107 -8.79 -26.54 -10.80
C ASP A 107 -8.42 -25.36 -11.72
N ILE A 108 -8.19 -24.17 -11.14
CA ILE A 108 -7.76 -22.99 -11.91
C ILE A 108 -6.37 -23.23 -12.50
N ALA A 109 -5.42 -23.77 -11.72
CA ALA A 109 -4.05 -24.04 -12.19
C ALA A 109 -4.05 -25.08 -13.32
N GLN A 110 -4.90 -26.11 -13.23
CA GLN A 110 -5.07 -27.14 -14.26
C GLN A 110 -5.58 -26.52 -15.57
N LYS A 111 -6.69 -25.79 -15.53
CA LYS A 111 -7.26 -25.12 -16.71
C LYS A 111 -6.29 -24.12 -17.33
N PHE A 112 -5.60 -23.35 -16.48
CA PHE A 112 -4.59 -22.40 -16.96
C PHE A 112 -3.45 -23.12 -17.69
N GLY A 113 -2.93 -24.20 -17.12
CA GLY A 113 -1.86 -25.00 -17.73
C GLY A 113 -2.26 -25.63 -19.06
N GLU A 114 -3.49 -26.15 -19.16
CA GLU A 114 -4.06 -26.68 -20.41
C GLU A 114 -4.15 -25.61 -21.50
N SER A 115 -4.73 -24.46 -21.19
CA SER A 115 -4.83 -23.33 -22.12
C SER A 115 -3.46 -22.76 -22.50
N ALA A 116 -2.53 -22.69 -21.54
CA ALA A 116 -1.16 -22.26 -21.78
C ALA A 116 -0.41 -23.19 -22.72
N LYS A 117 -0.57 -24.51 -22.59
CA LYS A 117 0.00 -25.51 -23.48
C LYS A 117 -0.60 -25.41 -24.89
N LYS A 118 -1.92 -25.25 -24.97
CA LYS A 118 -2.62 -25.04 -26.24
C LYS A 118 -2.15 -23.78 -26.98
N ALA A 119 -1.91 -22.69 -26.26
CA ALA A 119 -1.39 -21.43 -26.78
C ALA A 119 0.13 -21.49 -27.09
N ASN A 120 0.80 -22.59 -26.74
CA ASN A 120 2.22 -22.80 -26.95
C ASN A 120 3.08 -21.65 -26.39
N ILE A 121 2.77 -21.16 -25.18
CA ILE A 121 3.55 -20.09 -24.56
C ILE A 121 5.00 -20.53 -24.25
N GLN A 122 5.92 -19.55 -24.25
CA GLN A 122 7.34 -19.82 -24.06
C GLN A 122 7.67 -20.05 -22.58
N ARG A 123 6.96 -19.40 -21.67
CA ARG A 123 7.27 -19.46 -20.23
C ARG A 123 6.06 -19.14 -19.36
N ILE A 124 5.97 -19.85 -18.23
CA ILE A 124 5.13 -19.48 -17.10
C ILE A 124 6.03 -18.93 -15.99
N VAL A 125 5.64 -17.81 -15.39
CA VAL A 125 6.25 -17.26 -14.16
C VAL A 125 5.18 -17.30 -13.06
N TYR A 126 5.48 -18.01 -11.99
CA TYR A 126 4.58 -18.20 -10.85
C TYR A 126 5.22 -17.65 -9.58
N LEU A 127 4.46 -16.91 -8.78
CA LEU A 127 4.88 -16.47 -7.45
C LEU A 127 4.22 -17.36 -6.40
N GLY A 128 4.98 -18.29 -5.85
CA GLY A 128 4.60 -19.22 -4.79
C GLY A 128 5.02 -18.75 -3.39
N GLY A 129 4.88 -19.65 -2.41
CA GLY A 129 5.39 -19.47 -1.04
C GLY A 129 6.59 -20.38 -0.78
N ILE A 130 7.53 -19.94 0.09
CA ILE A 130 8.63 -20.80 0.56
C ILE A 130 8.01 -21.98 1.31
N ILE A 131 8.49 -23.18 0.97
CA ILE A 131 8.02 -24.44 1.51
C ILE A 131 9.05 -24.94 2.52
N ALA A 132 8.63 -25.08 3.80
CA ALA A 132 9.45 -25.71 4.83
C ALA A 132 9.71 -27.17 4.47
N GLN A 133 10.95 -27.63 4.67
CA GLN A 133 11.29 -29.06 4.56
C GLN A 133 11.00 -29.76 5.89
N ASP A 134 10.55 -31.00 5.82
CA ASP A 134 10.34 -31.87 6.97
C ASP A 134 9.24 -31.47 7.96
N GLU A 135 8.36 -30.53 7.60
CA GLU A 135 7.23 -30.13 8.41
C GLU A 135 5.90 -30.36 7.69
N MET A 136 4.85 -30.63 8.47
CA MET A 136 3.49 -30.62 7.95
C MET A 136 3.13 -29.18 7.55
N LEU A 137 2.96 -28.96 6.25
CA LEU A 137 2.63 -27.65 5.72
C LEU A 137 1.23 -27.21 6.16
N SER A 138 1.05 -25.90 6.36
CA SER A 138 -0.29 -25.35 6.49
C SER A 138 -1.07 -25.58 5.19
N PRO A 139 -2.42 -25.71 5.23
CA PRO A 139 -3.24 -25.88 4.02
C PRO A 139 -2.95 -24.84 2.94
N HIS A 140 -2.70 -23.60 3.36
CA HIS A 140 -2.33 -22.52 2.47
C HIS A 140 -0.97 -22.77 1.75
N LEU A 141 0.08 -23.18 2.47
CA LEU A 141 1.39 -23.48 1.87
C LEU A 141 1.31 -24.72 0.99
N GLN A 142 0.52 -25.73 1.39
CA GLN A 142 0.30 -26.92 0.58
C GLN A 142 -0.37 -26.58 -0.76
N SER A 143 -1.44 -25.76 -0.76
CA SER A 143 -2.09 -25.32 -1.98
C SER A 143 -1.14 -24.58 -2.93
N ARG A 144 -0.23 -23.76 -2.38
CA ARG A 144 0.81 -23.08 -3.19
C ARG A 144 1.79 -24.06 -3.82
N ALA A 145 2.22 -25.07 -3.08
CA ALA A 145 3.11 -26.13 -3.57
C ALA A 145 2.45 -26.96 -4.68
N ASP A 146 1.18 -27.33 -4.47
CA ASP A 146 0.39 -28.09 -5.44
C ASP A 146 0.20 -27.29 -6.74
N THR A 147 -0.15 -26.00 -6.65
CA THR A 147 -0.23 -25.10 -7.80
C THR A 147 1.06 -25.06 -8.61
N GLY A 148 2.22 -24.88 -7.96
CA GLY A 148 3.53 -24.92 -8.64
C GLY A 148 3.79 -26.24 -9.33
N THR A 149 3.46 -27.37 -8.68
CA THR A 149 3.60 -28.71 -9.24
C THR A 149 2.71 -28.91 -10.47
N ILE A 150 1.45 -28.48 -10.42
CA ILE A 150 0.51 -28.55 -11.54
C ILE A 150 1.03 -27.73 -12.72
N LEU A 151 1.43 -26.47 -12.51
CA LEU A 151 1.92 -25.63 -13.61
C LEU A 151 3.16 -26.22 -14.30
N ARG A 152 4.09 -26.81 -13.56
CA ARG A 152 5.28 -27.47 -14.12
C ARG A 152 4.96 -28.77 -14.88
N SER A 153 3.86 -29.46 -14.55
CA SER A 153 3.50 -30.76 -15.16
C SER A 153 3.14 -30.68 -16.64
N PHE A 154 2.85 -29.48 -17.17
CA PHE A 154 2.49 -29.27 -18.58
C PHE A 154 3.68 -29.26 -19.53
N GLY A 155 4.92 -29.31 -19.03
CA GLY A 155 6.14 -29.30 -19.84
C GLY A 155 6.49 -27.93 -20.45
N ILE A 156 5.81 -26.86 -20.01
CA ILE A 156 6.17 -25.49 -20.35
C ILE A 156 7.27 -25.02 -19.40
N PRO A 157 8.35 -24.38 -19.89
CA PRO A 157 9.37 -23.77 -19.02
C PRO A 157 8.72 -22.89 -17.95
N THR A 158 8.81 -23.30 -16.69
CA THR A 158 8.12 -22.64 -15.58
C THR A 158 9.15 -22.19 -14.54
N ILE A 159 9.16 -20.90 -14.23
CA ILE A 159 9.92 -20.33 -13.11
C ILE A 159 8.97 -20.10 -11.96
N GLU A 160 9.09 -20.91 -10.91
CA GLU A 160 8.38 -20.72 -9.67
C GLU A 160 9.27 -19.93 -8.70
N LEU A 161 8.91 -18.68 -8.41
CA LEU A 161 9.57 -17.86 -7.39
C LEU A 161 8.83 -18.05 -6.06
N ARG A 162 9.52 -18.54 -5.04
CA ARG A 162 8.92 -18.79 -3.73
C ARG A 162 9.35 -17.73 -2.74
N ALA A 163 8.42 -16.89 -2.33
CA ALA A 163 8.64 -15.80 -1.37
C ALA A 163 8.05 -16.15 0.00
N GLY A 164 8.66 -15.62 1.04
CA GLY A 164 8.11 -15.57 2.38
C GLY A 164 7.22 -14.34 2.58
N VAL A 165 7.49 -13.59 3.65
CA VAL A 165 6.78 -12.35 3.96
C VAL A 165 7.25 -11.21 3.06
N VAL A 166 6.37 -10.70 2.22
CA VAL A 166 6.65 -9.54 1.37
C VAL A 166 6.41 -8.24 2.12
N ILE A 167 7.46 -7.39 2.19
CA ILE A 167 7.43 -6.11 2.86
C ILE A 167 7.10 -4.99 1.86
N GLY A 168 5.97 -4.34 2.07
CA GLY A 168 5.53 -3.19 1.28
C GLY A 168 4.13 -2.76 1.63
N SER A 169 3.82 -1.48 1.49
CA SER A 169 2.51 -0.91 1.81
C SER A 169 1.41 -1.57 0.99
N GLY A 170 0.39 -2.10 1.65
CA GLY A 170 -0.71 -2.86 1.03
C GLY A 170 -0.51 -4.38 0.98
N SER A 171 0.68 -4.90 1.30
CA SER A 171 0.88 -6.34 1.49
C SER A 171 0.19 -6.81 2.77
N ALA A 172 -0.64 -7.84 2.69
CA ALA A 172 -1.40 -8.34 3.84
C ALA A 172 -0.51 -8.74 5.03
N SER A 173 0.62 -9.39 4.76
CA SER A 173 1.57 -9.80 5.79
C SER A 173 2.26 -8.60 6.46
N PHE A 174 2.63 -7.58 5.66
CA PHE A 174 3.22 -6.37 6.19
C PHE A 174 2.20 -5.54 6.98
N GLU A 175 0.97 -5.39 6.50
CA GLU A 175 -0.06 -4.66 7.22
C GLU A 175 -0.42 -5.35 8.55
N MET A 176 -0.46 -6.67 8.59
CA MET A 176 -0.65 -7.42 9.83
C MET A 176 0.48 -7.12 10.83
N LEU A 177 1.73 -7.22 10.41
CA LEU A 177 2.90 -6.86 11.22
C LEU A 177 2.80 -5.42 11.76
N ARG A 178 2.46 -4.50 10.88
CA ARG A 178 2.34 -3.09 11.18
C ARG A 178 1.25 -2.82 12.21
N TYR A 179 0.02 -3.23 11.97
CA TYR A 179 -1.10 -2.96 12.88
C TYR A 179 -0.90 -3.60 14.25
N LEU A 180 -0.39 -4.82 14.31
CA LEU A 180 -0.04 -5.45 15.60
C LEU A 180 0.98 -4.62 16.36
N THR A 181 2.06 -4.20 15.68
CA THR A 181 3.14 -3.47 16.33
C THR A 181 2.73 -2.05 16.72
N GLU A 182 1.97 -1.34 15.88
CA GLU A 182 1.54 0.03 16.16
C GLU A 182 0.50 0.11 17.27
N ARG A 183 -0.46 -0.80 17.30
CA ARG A 183 -1.58 -0.77 18.25
C ARG A 183 -1.27 -1.39 19.60
N LEU A 184 -0.33 -2.32 19.68
CA LEU A 184 -0.04 -3.06 20.91
C LEU A 184 1.35 -2.71 21.48
N PRO A 185 1.45 -1.81 22.47
CA PRO A 185 2.71 -1.51 23.14
C PRO A 185 3.19 -2.69 24.02
N ILE A 186 2.26 -3.48 24.56
CA ILE A 186 2.49 -4.71 25.31
C ILE A 186 1.60 -5.79 24.70
N MET A 187 2.15 -6.95 24.39
CA MET A 187 1.41 -8.05 23.79
C MET A 187 1.84 -9.40 24.33
N THR A 188 0.87 -10.26 24.59
CA THR A 188 1.09 -11.68 24.78
C THR A 188 1.00 -12.39 23.43
N THR A 189 1.97 -13.23 23.12
CA THR A 189 2.09 -13.84 21.80
C THR A 189 2.23 -15.36 21.89
N PRO A 190 1.74 -16.11 20.90
CA PRO A 190 1.99 -17.54 20.80
C PRO A 190 3.47 -17.84 20.52
N ARG A 191 3.90 -19.09 20.70
CA ARG A 191 5.28 -19.52 20.44
C ARG A 191 5.72 -19.34 18.98
N TRP A 192 4.80 -19.35 18.01
CA TRP A 192 5.16 -19.19 16.60
C TRP A 192 5.81 -17.83 16.27
N VAL A 193 5.73 -16.85 17.15
CA VAL A 193 6.45 -15.57 16.91
C VAL A 193 7.97 -15.71 16.94
N GLU A 194 8.49 -16.81 17.45
CA GLU A 194 9.92 -17.15 17.44
C GLU A 194 10.34 -17.93 16.17
N THR A 195 9.38 -18.32 15.30
CA THR A 195 9.68 -18.98 14.02
C THR A 195 10.47 -18.04 13.11
N LYS A 196 11.50 -18.58 12.45
CA LYS A 196 12.37 -17.82 11.57
C LYS A 196 11.72 -17.55 10.22
N ILE A 197 11.88 -16.33 9.75
CA ILE A 197 11.32 -15.82 8.51
C ILE A 197 12.40 -15.00 7.80
N GLN A 198 12.49 -15.14 6.50
CA GLN A 198 13.32 -14.28 5.64
C GLN A 198 12.43 -13.34 4.83
N PRO A 199 12.12 -12.13 5.35
CA PRO A 199 11.28 -11.16 4.64
C PRO A 199 11.99 -10.62 3.40
N ILE A 200 11.22 -10.27 2.38
CA ILE A 200 11.72 -9.69 1.13
C ILE A 200 10.96 -8.40 0.79
N ALA A 201 11.65 -7.37 0.35
CA ALA A 201 11.01 -6.14 -0.12
C ALA A 201 10.23 -6.37 -1.41
N VAL A 202 9.07 -5.74 -1.57
CA VAL A 202 8.24 -5.87 -2.78
C VAL A 202 9.00 -5.47 -4.05
N ARG A 203 9.89 -4.48 -3.97
CA ARG A 203 10.71 -4.07 -5.11
C ARG A 203 11.65 -5.19 -5.60
N ASP A 204 12.20 -5.99 -4.68
CA ASP A 204 13.09 -7.09 -5.01
C ASP A 204 12.29 -8.27 -5.61
N VAL A 205 11.08 -8.53 -5.10
CA VAL A 205 10.14 -9.50 -5.70
C VAL A 205 9.81 -9.11 -7.14
N LEU A 206 9.51 -7.83 -7.39
CA LEU A 206 9.19 -7.34 -8.73
C LEU A 206 10.40 -7.46 -9.67
N ARG A 207 11.61 -7.17 -9.19
CA ARG A 207 12.84 -7.38 -9.96
C ARG A 207 12.99 -8.85 -10.40
N TYR A 208 12.81 -9.80 -9.49
CA TYR A 208 12.86 -11.22 -9.84
C TYR A 208 11.76 -11.62 -10.81
N LEU A 209 10.54 -11.12 -10.64
CA LEU A 209 9.43 -11.40 -11.58
C LEU A 209 9.73 -10.89 -12.98
N VAL A 210 10.23 -9.65 -13.12
CA VAL A 210 10.60 -9.09 -14.43
C VAL A 210 11.76 -9.88 -15.04
N GLY A 211 12.81 -10.16 -14.28
CA GLY A 211 13.98 -10.91 -14.74
C GLY A 211 13.66 -12.33 -15.18
N ALA A 212 12.70 -12.99 -14.51
CA ALA A 212 12.27 -14.33 -14.85
C ALA A 212 11.71 -14.46 -16.28
N ALA A 213 11.16 -13.40 -16.85
CA ALA A 213 10.66 -13.41 -18.23
C ALA A 213 11.76 -13.66 -19.27
N ALA A 214 12.95 -13.11 -19.05
CA ALA A 214 14.05 -13.10 -20.01
C ALA A 214 15.09 -14.20 -19.80
N LEU A 215 14.89 -15.12 -18.86
CA LEU A 215 15.78 -16.25 -18.64
C LEU A 215 15.80 -17.18 -19.87
N ASP A 216 16.90 -17.92 -20.06
CA ASP A 216 17.02 -18.91 -21.12
C ASP A 216 15.86 -19.93 -21.06
N PRO A 217 15.23 -20.30 -22.20
CA PRO A 217 14.11 -21.25 -22.22
C PRO A 217 14.39 -22.61 -21.60
N SER A 218 15.67 -23.03 -21.53
CA SER A 218 16.06 -24.28 -20.87
C SER A 218 15.93 -24.23 -19.34
N ILE A 219 15.88 -23.02 -18.76
CA ILE A 219 15.79 -22.84 -17.32
C ILE A 219 14.33 -22.99 -16.88
N SER A 220 14.08 -24.00 -16.03
CA SER A 220 12.79 -24.28 -15.42
C SER A 220 13.04 -24.82 -14.01
N GLY A 221 12.20 -24.48 -13.07
CA GLY A 221 12.32 -24.95 -11.68
C GLY A 221 11.73 -24.02 -10.65
N ASP A 222 11.97 -24.35 -9.39
CA ASP A 222 11.55 -23.59 -8.23
C ASP A 222 12.75 -22.94 -7.54
N TYR A 223 12.59 -21.66 -7.20
CA TYR A 223 13.63 -20.82 -6.66
C TYR A 223 13.10 -20.04 -5.46
N ASP A 224 13.74 -20.21 -4.32
CA ASP A 224 13.39 -19.42 -3.14
C ASP A 224 13.96 -18.01 -3.29
N ILE A 225 13.16 -16.99 -2.94
CA ILE A 225 13.55 -15.59 -2.93
C ILE A 225 13.35 -15.01 -1.53
N GLY A 226 14.39 -14.45 -0.97
CA GLY A 226 14.41 -13.84 0.36
C GLY A 226 15.22 -12.55 0.35
N GLY A 227 14.97 -11.69 1.32
CA GLY A 227 15.79 -10.50 1.56
C GLY A 227 17.14 -10.87 2.19
N PRO A 228 17.98 -9.87 2.51
CA PRO A 228 19.34 -10.12 3.02
C PRO A 228 19.38 -10.61 4.47
N GLU A 229 18.25 -10.59 5.20
CA GLU A 229 18.22 -10.80 6.64
C GLU A 229 17.18 -11.85 7.03
N VAL A 230 17.49 -12.64 8.06
CA VAL A 230 16.59 -13.64 8.65
C VAL A 230 16.23 -13.20 10.07
N PHE A 231 14.95 -13.19 10.41
CA PHE A 231 14.42 -12.76 11.70
C PHE A 231 13.42 -13.76 12.26
N SER A 232 13.18 -13.72 13.57
CA SER A 232 11.90 -14.18 14.13
C SER A 232 10.80 -13.14 13.83
N TYR A 233 9.53 -13.56 13.86
CA TYR A 233 8.43 -12.60 13.73
C TYR A 233 8.46 -11.54 14.83
N ARG A 234 8.91 -11.92 16.03
CA ARG A 234 9.19 -11.03 17.15
C ARG A 234 10.23 -9.96 16.80
N ASP A 235 11.36 -10.39 16.21
CA ASP A 235 12.43 -9.44 15.80
C ASP A 235 11.93 -8.49 14.74
N MET A 236 11.12 -8.98 13.79
CA MET A 236 10.49 -8.11 12.78
C MET A 236 9.61 -7.04 13.42
N MET A 237 8.79 -7.37 14.43
CA MET A 237 8.00 -6.39 15.18
C MET A 237 8.89 -5.35 15.89
N MET A 238 9.99 -5.79 16.50
CA MET A 238 10.92 -4.89 17.20
C MET A 238 11.62 -3.94 16.22
N LYS A 239 12.12 -4.46 15.10
CA LYS A 239 12.77 -3.67 14.05
C LYS A 239 11.77 -2.74 13.33
N TYR A 240 10.53 -3.19 13.14
CA TYR A 240 9.46 -2.32 12.66
C TYR A 240 9.23 -1.15 13.63
N ALA A 241 9.12 -1.41 14.93
CA ALA A 241 8.91 -0.37 15.93
C ALA A 241 10.04 0.66 15.91
N GLU A 242 11.30 0.23 15.75
CA GLU A 242 12.46 1.10 15.59
C GLU A 242 12.35 1.97 14.33
N ALA A 243 12.11 1.37 13.16
CA ALA A 243 12.00 2.08 11.88
C ALA A 243 10.82 3.08 11.87
N ALA A 244 9.69 2.73 12.50
CA ALA A 244 8.53 3.61 12.68
C ALA A 244 8.72 4.67 13.79
N GLY A 245 9.83 4.65 14.52
CA GLY A 245 10.11 5.55 15.65
C GLY A 245 9.11 5.39 16.80
N LEU A 246 8.66 4.16 17.06
CA LEU A 246 7.82 3.81 18.19
C LEU A 246 8.67 3.47 19.41
N ARG A 247 8.08 3.54 20.61
CA ARG A 247 8.72 3.03 21.83
C ARG A 247 8.93 1.51 21.72
N LYS A 248 9.94 0.97 22.41
CA LYS A 248 10.20 -0.48 22.47
C LYS A 248 8.94 -1.24 22.89
N ARG A 249 8.62 -2.32 22.15
CA ARG A 249 7.47 -3.17 22.43
C ARG A 249 7.84 -4.23 23.46
N ILE A 250 6.89 -4.55 24.35
CA ILE A 250 7.05 -5.63 25.32
C ILE A 250 6.27 -6.84 24.77
N ILE A 251 7.00 -7.88 24.37
CA ILE A 251 6.42 -9.10 23.78
C ILE A 251 6.69 -10.25 24.74
N ILE A 252 5.61 -10.84 25.26
CA ILE A 252 5.63 -11.92 26.24
C ILE A 252 5.11 -13.18 25.57
N PRO A 253 5.97 -14.17 25.21
CA PRO A 253 5.51 -15.42 24.65
C PRO A 253 4.79 -16.25 25.72
N VAL A 254 3.60 -16.76 25.39
CA VAL A 254 2.79 -17.62 26.27
C VAL A 254 2.53 -18.97 25.59
N PRO A 255 2.64 -20.10 26.32
CA PRO A 255 2.55 -21.43 25.72
C PRO A 255 1.14 -21.85 25.32
N VAL A 256 0.10 -21.18 25.82
CA VAL A 256 -1.30 -21.64 25.78
C VAL A 256 -2.13 -21.08 24.60
N LEU A 257 -1.62 -20.10 23.83
CA LEU A 257 -2.39 -19.50 22.75
C LEU A 257 -2.42 -20.41 21.51
N THR A 258 -3.58 -21.01 21.25
CA THR A 258 -3.81 -21.77 20.01
C THR A 258 -3.91 -20.82 18.78
N PRO A 259 -3.66 -21.31 17.56
CA PRO A 259 -3.79 -20.49 16.34
C PRO A 259 -5.21 -19.92 16.15
N LYS A 260 -6.25 -20.64 16.58
CA LYS A 260 -7.65 -20.15 16.53
C LYS A 260 -7.85 -18.95 17.43
N LEU A 261 -7.35 -18.98 18.65
CA LEU A 261 -7.42 -17.85 19.59
C LEU A 261 -6.57 -16.66 19.10
N SER A 262 -5.35 -16.93 18.59
CA SER A 262 -4.49 -15.86 18.10
C SER A 262 -5.02 -15.20 16.82
N SER A 263 -5.64 -15.95 15.90
CA SER A 263 -6.25 -15.36 14.69
C SER A 263 -7.48 -14.51 15.01
N GLY A 264 -8.29 -14.92 16.00
CA GLY A 264 -9.40 -14.11 16.51
C GLY A 264 -8.93 -12.78 17.10
N TRP A 265 -7.86 -12.81 17.89
CA TRP A 265 -7.22 -11.63 18.45
C TRP A 265 -6.63 -10.71 17.36
N VAL A 266 -5.92 -11.27 16.38
CA VAL A 266 -5.38 -10.52 15.24
C VAL A 266 -6.52 -9.82 14.47
N GLY A 267 -7.63 -10.52 14.21
CA GLY A 267 -8.80 -9.93 13.53
C GLY A 267 -9.47 -8.80 14.33
N LEU A 268 -9.39 -8.83 15.68
CA LEU A 268 -9.89 -7.75 16.52
C LEU A 268 -8.97 -6.52 16.52
N VAL A 269 -7.66 -6.75 16.50
CA VAL A 269 -6.66 -5.67 16.62
C VAL A 269 -6.30 -5.06 15.27
N THR A 270 -6.45 -5.81 14.18
CA THR A 270 -6.11 -5.35 12.84
C THR A 270 -7.36 -5.23 11.96
N PRO A 271 -7.42 -4.34 10.97
CA PRO A 271 -8.50 -4.28 9.99
C PRO A 271 -8.37 -5.34 8.89
N VAL A 272 -7.34 -6.19 8.94
CA VAL A 272 -7.14 -7.29 7.99
C VAL A 272 -8.29 -8.30 8.17
N PRO A 273 -8.98 -8.72 7.10
CA PRO A 273 -10.09 -9.67 7.21
C PRO A 273 -9.67 -10.94 7.96
N ILE A 274 -10.51 -11.38 8.91
CA ILE A 274 -10.18 -12.49 9.83
C ILE A 274 -9.84 -13.80 9.09
N THR A 275 -10.48 -14.05 7.95
CA THR A 275 -10.18 -15.21 7.09
C THR A 275 -8.76 -15.17 6.56
N LEU A 276 -8.32 -14.00 6.09
CA LEU A 276 -6.97 -13.78 5.60
C LEU A 276 -5.95 -13.83 6.75
N ALA A 277 -6.23 -13.12 7.86
CA ALA A 277 -5.37 -13.12 9.03
C ALA A 277 -5.13 -14.54 9.59
N ARG A 278 -6.18 -15.38 9.61
CA ARG A 278 -6.09 -16.78 10.05
C ARG A 278 -5.14 -17.60 9.19
N ARG A 279 -5.26 -17.52 7.87
CA ARG A 279 -4.39 -18.26 6.93
C ARG A 279 -2.94 -17.80 7.03
N LEU A 280 -2.71 -16.50 7.18
CA LEU A 280 -1.37 -15.95 7.39
C LEU A 280 -0.77 -16.43 8.72
N VAL A 281 -1.52 -16.39 9.82
CA VAL A 281 -1.05 -16.88 11.14
C VAL A 281 -0.76 -18.39 11.11
N GLU A 282 -1.58 -19.19 10.42
CA GLU A 282 -1.34 -20.61 10.25
C GLU A 282 -0.02 -20.89 9.50
N SER A 283 0.31 -20.09 8.49
CA SER A 283 1.56 -20.20 7.73
C SER A 283 2.80 -19.79 8.53
N LEU A 284 2.65 -18.89 9.53
CA LEU A 284 3.77 -18.44 10.37
C LEU A 284 4.29 -19.50 11.36
N LYS A 285 3.64 -20.66 11.46
CA LYS A 285 4.15 -21.80 12.25
C LYS A 285 5.33 -22.50 11.60
N ASN A 286 5.38 -22.46 10.29
CA ASN A 286 6.43 -23.07 9.52
C ASN A 286 7.60 -22.08 9.34
N GLU A 287 8.82 -22.58 9.34
CA GLU A 287 10.00 -21.79 9.02
C GLU A 287 9.95 -21.35 7.54
N VAL A 288 10.13 -20.06 7.29
CA VAL A 288 10.02 -19.47 5.95
C VAL A 288 11.33 -18.76 5.62
N VAL A 289 12.37 -19.54 5.39
CA VAL A 289 13.73 -19.11 5.06
C VAL A 289 14.13 -19.73 3.72
N ALA A 290 14.73 -18.94 2.84
CA ALA A 290 15.22 -19.41 1.55
C ALA A 290 16.31 -20.46 1.73
N ARG A 291 16.18 -21.61 1.04
CA ARG A 291 17.10 -22.74 1.13
C ARG A 291 18.44 -22.47 0.47
N ASN A 292 18.44 -21.64 -0.54
CA ASN A 292 19.63 -21.24 -1.30
C ASN A 292 19.39 -19.89 -2.00
N ASP A 293 20.42 -19.40 -2.63
CA ASP A 293 20.43 -18.15 -3.41
C ASP A 293 20.62 -18.38 -4.91
N SER A 294 20.28 -19.56 -5.41
CA SER A 294 20.54 -19.97 -6.81
C SER A 294 19.91 -19.01 -7.83
N ILE A 295 18.77 -18.40 -7.51
CA ILE A 295 18.12 -17.40 -8.38
C ILE A 295 19.02 -16.18 -8.64
N ARG A 296 19.86 -15.79 -7.69
CA ARG A 296 20.75 -14.61 -7.81
C ARG A 296 21.84 -14.82 -8.86
N LYS A 297 22.17 -16.07 -9.19
CA LYS A 297 23.10 -16.40 -10.30
C LYS A 297 22.42 -16.22 -11.65
N LEU A 298 21.09 -16.36 -11.71
CA LEU A 298 20.29 -16.24 -12.92
C LEU A 298 19.79 -14.80 -13.13
N ILE A 299 19.36 -14.17 -12.04
CA ILE A 299 18.86 -12.79 -12.01
C ILE A 299 19.67 -12.04 -10.96
N PRO A 300 20.71 -11.31 -11.36
CA PRO A 300 21.57 -10.59 -10.43
C PRO A 300 20.80 -9.55 -9.61
N ASP A 301 21.22 -9.32 -8.38
CA ASP A 301 20.72 -8.25 -7.55
C ASP A 301 20.89 -6.89 -8.24
N SER A 302 20.18 -5.88 -7.76
CA SER A 302 20.44 -4.49 -8.19
C SER A 302 21.84 -4.03 -7.76
N LYS A 303 22.34 -2.94 -8.32
CA LYS A 303 23.65 -2.37 -7.95
C LYS A 303 23.81 -2.11 -6.44
N ASP A 304 22.69 -1.82 -5.78
CA ASP A 304 22.64 -1.56 -4.32
C ASP A 304 22.41 -2.83 -3.51
N GLY A 305 22.36 -4.01 -4.15
CA GLY A 305 22.02 -5.29 -3.54
C GLY A 305 20.53 -5.44 -3.23
N LEU A 306 20.19 -6.45 -2.41
CA LEU A 306 18.83 -6.64 -1.90
C LEU A 306 18.50 -5.59 -0.84
N THR A 307 17.25 -5.18 -0.80
CA THR A 307 16.77 -4.13 0.11
C THR A 307 16.73 -4.62 1.56
N PRO A 308 17.48 -4.03 2.50
CA PRO A 308 17.41 -4.38 3.91
C PRO A 308 16.02 -4.14 4.50
N PHE A 309 15.62 -4.95 5.48
CA PHE A 309 14.30 -4.90 6.11
C PHE A 309 13.93 -3.48 6.60
N LYS A 310 14.84 -2.81 7.30
CA LYS A 310 14.62 -1.44 7.79
C LYS A 310 14.27 -0.49 6.64
N LYS A 311 15.03 -0.55 5.55
CA LYS A 311 14.78 0.29 4.35
C LYS A 311 13.46 -0.05 3.68
N ALA A 312 13.09 -1.33 3.60
CA ALA A 312 11.82 -1.76 3.06
C ALA A 312 10.64 -1.23 3.89
N VAL A 313 10.76 -1.26 5.23
CA VAL A 313 9.76 -0.67 6.14
C VAL A 313 9.68 0.84 5.97
N GLU A 314 10.82 1.55 5.91
CA GLU A 314 10.86 2.99 5.69
C GLU A 314 10.16 3.39 4.40
N LEU A 315 10.43 2.71 3.29
CA LEU A 315 9.76 2.92 2.00
C LEU A 315 8.26 2.66 2.08
N ALA A 316 7.85 1.59 2.78
CA ALA A 316 6.43 1.29 2.97
C ALA A 316 5.70 2.35 3.83
N LEU A 317 6.41 3.03 4.75
CA LEU A 317 5.87 4.07 5.62
C LEU A 317 5.96 5.48 5.00
N THR A 318 6.71 5.69 3.92
CA THR A 318 6.91 7.00 3.29
C THR A 318 5.59 7.66 2.91
N ARG A 319 4.61 6.88 2.42
CA ARG A 319 3.26 7.33 2.11
C ARG A 319 2.60 8.13 3.24
N ILE A 320 2.78 7.71 4.49
CA ILE A 320 2.18 8.37 5.65
C ILE A 320 2.96 9.64 6.02
N LYS A 321 4.29 9.59 5.91
CA LYS A 321 5.17 10.71 6.28
C LYS A 321 5.05 11.89 5.33
N GLU A 322 4.83 11.63 4.05
CA GLU A 322 4.73 12.63 2.99
C GLU A 322 3.30 13.13 2.77
N ALA A 323 2.35 12.75 3.65
CA ALA A 323 0.94 13.12 3.55
C ALA A 323 0.38 12.93 2.13
N ASN A 324 0.65 11.78 1.53
CA ASN A 324 0.03 11.41 0.27
C ASN A 324 -1.47 11.17 0.47
N VAL A 325 -2.09 12.26 0.86
CA VAL A 325 -3.52 12.44 0.72
C VAL A 325 -3.75 12.51 -0.77
N GLU A 326 -4.60 11.65 -1.28
CA GLU A 326 -5.10 11.71 -2.65
C GLU A 326 -5.73 13.07 -2.95
N THR A 327 -4.89 14.07 -3.14
CA THR A 327 -5.27 15.25 -3.87
C THR A 327 -4.69 15.06 -5.26
N ARG A 328 -5.52 15.17 -6.28
CA ARG A 328 -5.18 15.04 -7.72
C ARG A 328 -3.99 15.89 -8.17
N TRP A 329 -3.29 16.58 -7.27
CA TRP A 329 -2.30 17.63 -7.54
C TRP A 329 -0.96 17.46 -6.81
N THR A 330 -0.74 16.43 -6.00
CA THR A 330 0.53 16.29 -5.26
C THR A 330 1.35 15.11 -5.76
N ASN A 331 2.29 15.37 -6.65
CA ASN A 331 3.41 14.52 -7.00
C ASN A 331 4.50 14.52 -5.88
N ALA A 332 4.13 14.34 -4.63
CA ALA A 332 5.10 14.34 -3.52
C ALA A 332 5.70 12.95 -3.26
N SER A 333 5.10 11.88 -3.79
CA SER A 333 5.77 10.58 -3.93
C SER A 333 6.55 10.58 -5.23
N VAL A 334 7.71 9.94 -5.27
CA VAL A 334 8.38 9.69 -6.55
C VAL A 334 7.44 8.82 -7.39
N PRO A 335 6.81 9.37 -8.47
CA PRO A 335 5.83 8.62 -9.24
C PRO A 335 6.48 7.35 -9.80
N GLY A 336 5.82 6.21 -9.62
CA GLY A 336 6.30 4.95 -10.19
C GLY A 336 7.09 4.07 -9.23
N THR A 337 7.21 4.41 -7.94
CA THR A 337 7.84 3.49 -6.99
C THR A 337 6.97 2.26 -6.72
N PRO A 338 7.57 1.07 -6.50
CA PRO A 338 6.81 -0.15 -6.18
C PRO A 338 5.95 -0.06 -4.91
N SER A 339 6.26 0.88 -4.02
CA SER A 339 5.52 1.14 -2.79
C SER A 339 4.34 2.09 -2.96
N ASP A 340 4.15 2.70 -4.14
CA ASP A 340 3.01 3.58 -4.40
C ASP A 340 1.68 2.85 -4.25
N PRO A 341 0.66 3.48 -3.64
CA PRO A 341 -0.67 2.92 -3.55
C PRO A 341 -1.31 2.76 -4.94
N LEU A 342 -2.07 1.70 -5.09
CA LEU A 342 -2.87 1.47 -6.28
C LEU A 342 -4.36 1.62 -5.95
N PRO A 343 -5.23 2.00 -6.92
CA PRO A 343 -6.68 2.11 -6.71
C PRO A 343 -7.34 0.82 -6.23
N THR A 344 -6.71 -0.33 -6.49
CA THR A 344 -7.19 -1.65 -6.06
C THR A 344 -6.60 -2.12 -4.72
N ASP A 345 -5.69 -1.36 -4.12
CA ASP A 345 -5.20 -1.71 -2.79
C ASP A 345 -6.37 -1.67 -1.80
N PRO A 346 -6.46 -2.60 -0.87
CA PRO A 346 -7.54 -2.64 0.12
C PRO A 346 -7.54 -1.38 1.02
N ASP A 347 -8.71 -0.97 1.53
CA ASP A 347 -8.88 0.21 2.40
C ASP A 347 -8.02 0.15 3.67
N TRP A 348 -7.64 -1.05 4.12
CA TRP A 348 -6.74 -1.24 5.26
C TRP A 348 -5.25 -1.13 4.91
N ALA A 349 -4.92 -0.98 3.61
CA ALA A 349 -3.53 -0.82 3.16
C ALA A 349 -2.99 0.59 3.48
N GLY A 350 -1.71 0.68 3.73
CA GLY A 350 -0.99 1.96 3.86
C GLY A 350 -1.23 2.74 5.16
N GLY A 351 -1.96 2.19 6.13
CA GLY A 351 -2.17 2.79 7.44
C GLY A 351 -3.51 3.46 7.65
N THR A 352 -3.78 3.78 8.91
CA THR A 352 -4.96 4.56 9.27
C THR A 352 -4.66 6.04 9.04
N LEU A 353 -5.43 6.66 8.17
CA LEU A 353 -5.50 8.11 8.03
C LEU A 353 -6.92 8.54 8.39
N TYR A 354 -7.06 9.22 9.52
CA TYR A 354 -8.33 9.82 9.88
C TYR A 354 -8.54 11.10 9.09
N THR A 355 -9.74 11.26 8.53
CA THR A 355 -10.07 12.38 7.66
C THR A 355 -11.40 13.01 8.07
N ASP A 356 -11.43 14.33 8.20
CA ASP A 356 -12.65 15.11 8.32
C ASP A 356 -12.72 16.07 7.13
N VAL A 357 -13.69 15.87 6.24
CA VAL A 357 -13.87 16.66 5.01
C VAL A 357 -15.13 17.50 5.10
N ARG A 358 -15.01 18.80 4.80
CA ARG A 358 -16.09 19.75 4.76
C ARG A 358 -16.07 20.51 3.44
N THR A 359 -17.17 20.48 2.69
CA THR A 359 -17.29 21.17 1.41
C THR A 359 -18.44 22.15 1.45
N VAL A 360 -18.18 23.37 0.99
CA VAL A 360 -19.14 24.47 0.96
C VAL A 360 -19.01 25.20 -0.38
N HIS A 361 -20.13 25.64 -0.95
CA HIS A 361 -20.16 26.53 -2.10
C HIS A 361 -20.25 27.99 -1.63
N SER A 362 -19.52 28.88 -2.31
CA SER A 362 -19.52 30.31 -2.18
C SER A 362 -19.91 30.96 -3.52
N ASP A 363 -20.72 31.97 -3.51
CA ASP A 363 -21.03 32.76 -4.72
C ASP A 363 -19.90 33.77 -5.05
N ASP A 364 -18.88 33.89 -4.16
CA ASP A 364 -17.73 34.76 -4.37
C ASP A 364 -16.73 34.14 -5.36
N SER A 365 -15.94 34.98 -6.03
CA SER A 365 -14.87 34.50 -6.93
C SER A 365 -13.77 33.78 -6.17
N ILE A 366 -13.05 32.89 -6.88
CA ILE A 366 -11.98 32.11 -6.28
C ILE A 366 -10.87 32.97 -5.66
N GLU A 367 -10.59 34.12 -6.25
CA GLU A 367 -9.60 35.08 -5.73
C GLU A 367 -10.05 35.69 -4.41
N THR A 368 -11.35 35.98 -4.29
CA THR A 368 -11.94 36.52 -3.05
C THR A 368 -11.94 35.49 -1.93
N VAL A 369 -12.32 34.26 -2.21
CA VAL A 369 -12.28 33.16 -1.24
C VAL A 369 -10.84 32.86 -0.86
N TRP A 370 -9.91 32.85 -1.83
CA TRP A 370 -8.48 32.59 -1.59
C TRP A 370 -7.87 33.60 -0.61
N LYS A 371 -8.16 34.89 -0.75
CA LYS A 371 -7.67 35.91 0.20
C LYS A 371 -8.06 35.59 1.65
N ARG A 372 -9.28 35.09 1.88
CA ARG A 372 -9.71 34.66 3.23
C ARG A 372 -9.00 33.42 3.71
N VAL A 373 -8.73 32.45 2.82
CA VAL A 373 -7.98 31.23 3.13
C VAL A 373 -6.52 31.56 3.44
N GLU A 374 -5.89 32.39 2.62
CA GLU A 374 -4.50 32.77 2.81
C GLU A 374 -4.29 33.67 4.04
N ALA A 375 -5.32 34.40 4.48
CA ALA A 375 -5.28 35.24 5.67
C ALA A 375 -5.38 34.49 7.01
N ILE A 376 -5.45 33.15 7.01
CA ILE A 376 -5.59 32.32 8.22
C ILE A 376 -4.40 32.48 9.18
N GLY A 377 -4.67 32.44 10.49
CA GLY A 377 -3.65 32.45 11.56
C GLY A 377 -3.14 33.83 11.96
N GLY A 378 -2.19 33.88 12.87
CA GLY A 378 -1.63 35.11 13.43
C GLY A 378 -2.69 35.98 14.09
N LYS A 379 -2.69 37.29 13.80
CA LYS A 379 -3.66 38.26 14.32
C LYS A 379 -5.07 38.03 13.78
N ASN A 380 -5.22 37.49 12.58
CA ASN A 380 -6.48 37.19 11.92
C ASN A 380 -7.20 35.97 12.53
N GLY A 381 -6.47 35.15 13.27
CA GLY A 381 -6.98 33.92 13.90
C GLY A 381 -7.44 32.86 12.88
N TYR A 382 -8.29 31.96 13.35
CA TYR A 382 -8.79 30.82 12.55
C TYR A 382 -10.26 30.96 12.16
N SER A 383 -10.71 32.19 12.00
CA SER A 383 -12.07 32.58 11.60
C SER A 383 -13.19 32.20 12.60
N THR A 384 -12.96 31.26 13.52
CA THR A 384 -13.93 30.84 14.54
C THR A 384 -13.24 30.14 15.73
N ALA A 385 -13.94 30.16 16.89
CA ALA A 385 -13.55 29.45 18.09
C ALA A 385 -12.09 29.70 18.52
N THR A 386 -11.63 30.94 18.46
CA THR A 386 -10.27 31.36 18.84
C THR A 386 -9.86 30.79 20.20
N TRP A 387 -10.79 30.74 21.16
CA TRP A 387 -10.57 30.14 22.47
C TRP A 387 -10.14 28.66 22.43
N ALA A 388 -10.70 27.89 21.47
CA ALA A 388 -10.36 26.46 21.32
C ALA A 388 -8.91 26.29 20.81
N TRP A 389 -8.49 27.14 19.90
CA TRP A 389 -7.12 27.18 19.39
C TRP A 389 -6.12 27.67 20.45
N GLU A 390 -6.52 28.67 21.27
CA GLU A 390 -5.74 29.15 22.41
C GLU A 390 -5.55 28.06 23.47
N LEU A 391 -6.65 27.36 23.84
CA LEU A 391 -6.61 26.21 24.75
C LEU A 391 -5.69 25.12 24.20
N ARG A 392 -5.79 24.83 22.91
CA ARG A 392 -4.95 23.87 22.23
C ARG A 392 -3.46 24.27 22.30
N GLY A 393 -3.15 25.54 22.02
CA GLY A 393 -1.79 26.07 22.12
C GLY A 393 -1.25 26.03 23.56
N LEU A 394 -2.10 26.25 24.55
CA LEU A 394 -1.73 26.12 25.96
C LEU A 394 -1.40 24.69 26.34
N MET A 395 -2.23 23.74 25.92
CA MET A 395 -1.99 22.29 26.13
C MET A 395 -0.66 21.86 25.46
N ASP A 396 -0.37 22.33 24.26
CA ASP A 396 0.90 22.03 23.57
C ASP A 396 2.12 22.54 24.36
N LYS A 397 2.04 23.72 24.96
CA LYS A 397 3.09 24.27 25.85
C LYS A 397 3.33 23.39 27.07
N PHE A 398 2.26 22.85 27.70
CA PHE A 398 2.39 21.96 28.84
C PHE A 398 3.19 20.69 28.54
N VAL A 399 3.09 20.18 27.32
CA VAL A 399 3.87 19.02 26.87
C VAL A 399 5.21 19.41 26.21
N GLY A 400 5.59 20.70 26.28
CA GLY A 400 6.84 21.22 25.75
C GLY A 400 6.86 21.39 24.23
N GLY A 401 5.70 21.65 23.63
CA GLY A 401 5.54 22.00 22.21
C GLY A 401 5.70 23.51 21.96
N VAL A 402 5.52 23.92 20.71
CA VAL A 402 5.75 25.32 20.24
C VAL A 402 4.64 26.29 20.66
N GLY A 403 3.43 25.79 20.91
CA GLY A 403 2.26 26.63 21.19
C GLY A 403 1.97 27.65 20.07
N LEU A 404 1.20 28.69 20.36
CA LEU A 404 0.85 29.80 19.43
C LEU A 404 1.94 30.88 19.33
N ARG A 405 3.19 30.61 19.71
CA ARG A 405 4.23 31.64 19.89
C ARG A 405 4.85 32.18 18.61
N ARG A 406 4.75 31.46 17.48
CA ARG A 406 5.50 31.82 16.26
C ARG A 406 4.86 32.97 15.50
N GLY A 407 3.52 33.12 15.64
CA GLY A 407 2.80 34.14 14.91
C GLY A 407 2.84 33.94 13.40
N ARG A 408 2.66 35.03 12.69
CA ARG A 408 2.68 35.09 11.22
C ARG A 408 3.62 36.24 10.81
N ARG A 409 4.43 36.01 9.76
CA ARG A 409 5.40 37.01 9.26
C ARG A 409 4.73 38.16 8.53
N ASP A 410 3.73 37.83 7.67
CA ASP A 410 3.01 38.77 6.82
C ASP A 410 1.50 38.50 6.97
N ASP A 411 0.70 39.55 7.20
CA ASP A 411 -0.73 39.41 7.51
C ASP A 411 -1.60 39.01 6.30
N GLU A 412 -1.05 39.10 5.06
CA GLU A 412 -1.80 38.83 3.85
C GLU A 412 -1.24 37.61 3.06
N HIS A 413 0.09 37.40 3.07
CA HIS A 413 0.72 36.44 2.20
C HIS A 413 1.52 35.38 2.97
N LEU A 414 1.38 34.12 2.57
CA LEU A 414 2.11 32.97 3.08
C LEU A 414 3.15 32.51 2.05
N ILE A 415 4.25 31.95 2.53
CA ILE A 415 5.31 31.34 1.71
C ILE A 415 5.46 29.88 2.12
N GLU A 416 5.74 28.99 1.14
CA GLU A 416 6.07 27.60 1.42
C GLU A 416 7.27 27.50 2.38
N GLY A 417 7.17 26.61 3.37
CA GLY A 417 8.16 26.46 4.43
C GLY A 417 8.02 27.46 5.59
N GLU A 418 7.12 28.44 5.53
CA GLU A 418 6.90 29.44 6.60
C GLU A 418 6.18 28.84 7.81
N ALA A 419 6.56 29.28 9.01
CA ALA A 419 5.86 28.97 10.24
C ALA A 419 4.64 29.90 10.42
N LEU A 420 3.47 29.29 10.66
CA LEU A 420 2.20 29.95 10.93
C LEU A 420 1.64 29.41 12.24
N ASP A 421 1.80 30.17 13.33
CA ASP A 421 1.44 29.72 14.69
C ASP A 421 2.13 28.35 15.04
N PHE A 422 1.35 27.28 15.15
CA PHE A 422 1.84 25.92 15.34
C PHE A 422 1.85 25.08 14.06
N TRP A 423 1.56 25.71 12.91
CA TRP A 423 1.60 25.08 11.60
C TRP A 423 2.89 25.44 10.84
N ARG A 424 3.17 24.65 9.84
CA ARG A 424 4.12 24.98 8.77
C ARG A 424 3.39 24.93 7.45
N VAL A 425 3.59 25.94 6.62
CA VAL A 425 3.07 25.92 5.25
C VAL A 425 3.85 24.87 4.47
N GLU A 426 3.21 23.73 4.18
CA GLU A 426 3.84 22.60 3.49
C GLU A 426 3.72 22.75 1.97
N ALA A 427 2.59 23.25 1.48
CA ALA A 427 2.39 23.55 0.07
C ALA A 427 1.41 24.71 -0.11
N ILE A 428 1.67 25.57 -1.09
CA ILE A 428 0.78 26.66 -1.50
C ILE A 428 0.77 26.78 -3.01
N ASN A 429 -0.44 26.63 -3.61
CA ASN A 429 -0.67 26.81 -5.05
C ASN A 429 -1.84 27.77 -5.23
N ARG A 430 -1.54 29.03 -5.49
CA ARG A 430 -2.53 30.10 -5.59
C ARG A 430 -3.31 30.04 -6.92
N PRO A 431 -4.61 30.23 -6.89
CA PRO A 431 -5.53 30.35 -5.76
C PRO A 431 -6.21 29.02 -5.38
N LEU A 432 -5.56 27.87 -5.60
CA LEU A 432 -6.19 26.54 -5.62
C LEU A 432 -5.98 25.72 -4.35
N LEU A 433 -4.81 25.82 -3.70
CA LEU A 433 -4.44 24.93 -2.60
C LEU A 433 -3.58 25.63 -1.54
N LEU A 434 -3.98 25.47 -0.28
CA LEU A 434 -3.13 25.71 0.89
C LEU A 434 -3.10 24.46 1.76
N ARG A 435 -1.89 23.93 2.04
CA ARG A 435 -1.70 22.82 2.97
C ARG A 435 -0.78 23.23 4.12
N LEU A 436 -1.28 22.99 5.33
CA LEU A 436 -0.61 23.28 6.58
C LEU A 436 -0.30 21.97 7.31
N ARG A 437 0.95 21.76 7.72
CA ARG A 437 1.37 20.64 8.57
C ARG A 437 1.52 21.11 10.02
N ALA A 438 0.94 20.38 10.96
CA ALA A 438 1.07 20.69 12.37
C ALA A 438 2.49 20.36 12.89
N GLU A 439 3.07 21.31 13.64
CA GLU A 439 4.36 21.15 14.34
C GLU A 439 4.19 21.04 15.87
N MET A 440 2.95 21.02 16.35
CA MET A 440 2.68 20.78 17.77
C MET A 440 2.98 19.33 18.15
N LYS A 441 3.31 19.10 19.42
CA LYS A 441 3.54 17.75 19.96
C LYS A 441 2.23 16.99 20.08
N MET A 442 2.06 15.99 19.21
CA MET A 442 0.90 15.09 19.23
C MET A 442 1.35 13.66 18.90
N PRO A 443 0.56 12.66 19.28
CA PRO A 443 0.89 11.27 18.99
C PRO A 443 0.51 10.89 17.54
N GLY A 444 1.10 11.56 16.55
CA GLY A 444 0.84 11.38 15.13
C GLY A 444 1.26 12.59 14.31
N LEU A 445 0.89 12.58 13.03
CA LEU A 445 1.06 13.72 12.11
C LEU A 445 -0.32 14.26 11.74
N ALA A 446 -0.46 15.58 11.67
CA ALA A 446 -1.72 16.22 11.29
C ALA A 446 -1.51 17.29 10.22
N TRP A 447 -2.51 17.40 9.36
CA TRP A 447 -2.56 18.42 8.31
C TRP A 447 -3.93 19.07 8.29
N LEU A 448 -3.92 20.32 7.88
CA LEU A 448 -5.11 21.09 7.54
C LEU A 448 -4.93 21.60 6.12
N GLU A 449 -5.88 21.27 5.24
CA GLU A 449 -5.81 21.59 3.83
C GLU A 449 -7.07 22.31 3.39
N PHE A 450 -6.90 23.31 2.52
CA PHE A 450 -7.97 24.02 1.83
C PHE A 450 -7.73 23.92 0.33
N ALA A 451 -8.67 23.30 -0.38
CA ALA A 451 -8.68 23.21 -1.84
C ALA A 451 -9.86 24.02 -2.38
N LEU A 452 -9.61 24.82 -3.41
CA LEU A 452 -10.60 25.66 -4.07
C LEU A 452 -10.75 25.24 -5.54
N GLU A 453 -11.99 25.16 -5.99
CA GLU A 453 -12.34 24.85 -7.38
C GLU A 453 -13.37 25.87 -7.86
N LYS A 454 -13.26 26.33 -9.14
CA LYS A 454 -14.27 27.19 -9.76
C LYS A 454 -15.54 26.39 -10.04
N ASP A 455 -16.70 26.98 -9.72
CA ASP A 455 -18.02 26.41 -10.01
C ASP A 455 -18.92 27.51 -10.62
N GLY A 456 -18.90 27.60 -11.94
CA GLY A 456 -19.51 28.70 -12.65
C GLY A 456 -18.86 30.04 -12.30
N THR A 457 -19.65 30.98 -11.77
CA THR A 457 -19.16 32.29 -11.27
C THR A 457 -18.69 32.22 -9.81
N GLY A 458 -19.01 31.13 -9.10
CA GLY A 458 -18.69 30.91 -7.70
C GLY A 458 -17.48 29.99 -7.47
N THR A 459 -17.33 29.58 -6.22
CA THR A 459 -16.19 28.77 -5.77
C THR A 459 -16.66 27.67 -4.83
N VAL A 460 -16.20 26.44 -5.07
CA VAL A 460 -16.29 25.33 -4.11
C VAL A 460 -15.04 25.31 -3.27
N ILE A 461 -15.19 25.43 -1.95
CA ILE A 461 -14.10 25.27 -0.98
C ILE A 461 -14.23 23.94 -0.25
N THR A 462 -13.19 23.14 -0.29
CA THR A 462 -13.07 21.88 0.45
C THR A 462 -11.98 22.01 1.50
N GLN A 463 -12.38 21.95 2.77
CA GLN A 463 -11.48 21.87 3.92
C GLN A 463 -11.31 20.41 4.31
N ARG A 464 -10.04 19.97 4.49
CA ARG A 464 -9.69 18.62 4.95
C ARG A 464 -8.81 18.72 6.18
N ALA A 465 -9.21 18.07 7.26
CA ALA A 465 -8.35 17.82 8.40
C ALA A 465 -7.94 16.36 8.39
N LEU A 466 -6.66 16.10 8.46
CA LEU A 466 -6.06 14.80 8.27
C LEU A 466 -5.18 14.47 9.45
N PHE A 467 -5.25 13.23 9.93
CA PHE A 467 -4.45 12.78 11.04
C PHE A 467 -3.97 11.35 10.84
N ALA A 468 -2.64 11.16 10.78
CA ALA A 468 -1.97 9.88 10.78
C ALA A 468 -1.56 9.52 12.22
N PRO A 469 -2.29 8.62 12.91
CA PRO A 469 -2.04 8.29 14.31
C PRO A 469 -0.73 7.52 14.46
N LYS A 470 -0.01 7.75 15.57
CA LYS A 470 1.17 7.00 15.95
C LYS A 470 0.90 6.16 17.17
N GLY A 471 0.72 4.85 16.97
CA GLY A 471 0.40 3.88 18.02
C GLY A 471 -0.98 4.10 18.64
N LEU A 472 -1.30 3.33 19.66
CA LEU A 472 -2.61 3.35 20.35
C LEU A 472 -2.98 4.75 20.86
N PHE A 473 -2.00 5.50 21.38
CA PHE A 473 -2.23 6.86 21.88
C PHE A 473 -2.66 7.83 20.76
N GLY A 474 -2.20 7.63 19.52
CA GLY A 474 -2.67 8.40 18.37
C GLY A 474 -4.14 8.17 18.08
N HIS A 475 -4.59 6.92 18.13
CA HIS A 475 -6.00 6.60 17.94
C HIS A 475 -6.87 7.20 19.07
N ALA A 476 -6.47 7.03 20.34
CA ALA A 476 -7.19 7.61 21.48
C ALA A 476 -7.26 9.16 21.39
N TYR A 477 -6.15 9.79 20.97
CA TYR A 477 -6.10 11.22 20.76
C TYR A 477 -7.12 11.69 19.70
N TRP A 478 -7.19 11.05 18.53
CA TRP A 478 -8.15 11.43 17.49
C TRP A 478 -9.59 11.41 18.02
N TRP A 479 -9.97 10.33 18.67
CA TRP A 479 -11.33 10.20 19.22
C TRP A 479 -11.61 11.20 20.34
N SER A 480 -10.61 11.62 21.11
CA SER A 480 -10.77 12.64 22.15
C SER A 480 -11.00 14.04 21.56
N VAL A 481 -10.41 14.36 20.39
CA VAL A 481 -10.57 15.66 19.73
C VAL A 481 -11.73 15.70 18.72
N TRP A 482 -12.26 14.54 18.33
CA TRP A 482 -13.33 14.43 17.34
C TRP A 482 -14.58 15.31 17.62
N PRO A 483 -15.10 15.42 18.87
CA PRO A 483 -16.23 16.32 19.13
C PRO A 483 -15.93 17.79 18.81
N MET A 484 -14.70 18.24 19.03
CA MET A 484 -14.27 19.60 18.69
C MET A 484 -14.25 19.86 17.18
N HIS A 485 -13.90 18.83 16.37
CA HIS A 485 -13.97 18.91 14.92
C HIS A 485 -15.40 19.24 14.45
N GLY A 486 -16.41 18.62 15.07
CA GLY A 486 -17.83 18.88 14.76
C GLY A 486 -18.28 20.31 15.06
N LEU A 487 -17.64 20.98 16.02
CA LEU A 487 -17.97 22.35 16.40
C LEU A 487 -17.18 23.40 15.61
N VAL A 488 -15.88 23.20 15.46
CA VAL A 488 -14.95 24.21 14.91
C VAL A 488 -14.93 24.22 13.39
N PHE A 489 -14.80 23.08 12.74
CA PHE A 489 -14.55 23.03 11.29
C PHE A 489 -15.73 23.44 10.41
N PRO A 490 -17.01 23.12 10.74
CA PRO A 490 -18.13 23.62 9.93
C PRO A 490 -18.24 25.15 9.91
N SER A 491 -17.98 25.79 11.03
CA SER A 491 -18.00 27.26 11.13
C SER A 491 -16.78 27.88 10.45
N MET A 492 -15.63 27.27 10.54
CA MET A 492 -14.40 27.72 9.90
C MET A 492 -14.52 27.73 8.37
N VAL A 493 -14.92 26.63 7.73
CA VAL A 493 -15.08 26.57 6.27
C VAL A 493 -16.19 27.49 5.78
N LYS A 494 -17.27 27.66 6.56
CA LYS A 494 -18.37 28.58 6.25
C LYS A 494 -17.91 30.04 6.25
N ASN A 495 -17.13 30.45 7.24
CA ASN A 495 -16.61 31.82 7.32
C ASN A 495 -15.59 32.10 6.19
N MET A 496 -14.77 31.12 5.79
CA MET A 496 -13.89 31.25 4.63
C MET A 496 -14.68 31.40 3.32
N ALA A 497 -15.79 30.68 3.19
CA ALA A 497 -16.67 30.80 2.03
C ALA A 497 -17.43 32.15 1.99
N GLY A 498 -17.59 32.84 3.13
CA GLY A 498 -18.26 34.14 3.24
C GLY A 498 -19.77 34.05 3.47
N SER A 499 -20.46 35.22 3.35
CA SER A 499 -21.89 35.30 3.67
C SER A 499 -22.82 34.51 2.75
N SER A 500 -22.38 34.21 1.53
CA SER A 500 -23.10 33.43 0.51
C SER A 500 -22.94 31.93 0.64
N ALA A 501 -22.26 31.47 1.70
CA ALA A 501 -21.92 30.06 1.92
C ALA A 501 -23.15 29.13 1.95
N ARG A 502 -23.20 28.14 1.03
CA ARG A 502 -24.23 27.10 0.98
C ARG A 502 -23.60 25.74 1.17
N LYS A 503 -24.19 24.93 2.05
CA LYS A 503 -23.73 23.56 2.26
C LYS A 503 -24.08 22.68 1.05
N LEU A 504 -23.11 22.14 0.38
CA LEU A 504 -23.34 21.14 -0.65
C LEU A 504 -23.84 19.85 0.00
N ALA A 505 -24.92 19.26 -0.53
CA ALA A 505 -25.36 17.94 -0.10
C ALA A 505 -24.22 16.94 -0.33
N ASN A 506 -23.81 16.20 0.71
CA ASN A 506 -22.84 15.13 0.57
C ASN A 506 -23.35 14.14 -0.48
N LYS A 507 -22.75 14.10 -1.65
CA LYS A 507 -22.83 12.92 -2.51
C LYS A 507 -22.00 11.84 -1.79
N SER A 508 -22.69 11.04 -0.98
CA SER A 508 -22.14 9.80 -0.43
C SER A 508 -21.73 8.91 -1.60
N LYS A 509 -20.47 8.62 -1.68
CA LYS A 509 -19.94 7.42 -2.35
C LYS A 509 -19.14 6.63 -1.35
#